data_9fc0fe331d8b512e9df9c5b62b04dc4a
#
_entry.id   9fc0fe331d8b512e9df9c5b62b04dc4a
#
_cell.length_a   1.000
_cell.length_b   1.000
_cell.length_c   1.000
_cell.angle_alpha   90.00
_cell.angle_beta   90.00
_cell.angle_gamma   90.00
#
_symmetry.space_group_name_H-M   'P 1'
#
loop_
_entity.id
_entity.type
_entity.pdbx_description
1 polymer ?
#
loop_
_entity_poly.entity_id
_entity_poly.type
_entity_poly.pdbx_seq_one_letter_code
_entity_poly.pdbx_strand_id
1 'polypeptide(L)'
;MNSKVIVALDYETEAQALSLVDQIDPSLCRLKVGKEMFTTLGTSFVKQLHERQFDVFLDLKFHDIPNTVARAVRSAADLGVWMVDVHASGGLKMMEEAKKILEPYGKDAPLLIAVTVLTSMEDLDLLQIGINSSPLEHVLRLANLTQRAGLDGVVCSPQEVEILRNTCGPDFKLVTPGIRPIGADFGDQRRVMTPAAAIRSGSDYLVIGRPITQAENPAEVLRSINASIE
;
A
#
# COMPACT_ATOMS: atom_id res chain seq x y z
N MET A 1 -11.24 -1.56 12.93
CA MET A 1 -11.20 -2.65 11.91
C MET A 1 -9.88 -3.39 12.03
N ASN A 2 -9.88 -4.72 12.05
CA ASN A 2 -8.66 -5.52 12.33
C ASN A 2 -8.16 -6.33 11.13
N SER A 3 -8.78 -6.14 9.93
CA SER A 3 -8.38 -6.89 8.74
C SER A 3 -6.99 -6.48 8.26
N LYS A 4 -6.19 -7.48 7.85
CA LYS A 4 -4.87 -7.31 7.24
C LYS A 4 -4.95 -7.23 5.71
N VAL A 5 -6.12 -7.45 5.12
CA VAL A 5 -6.32 -7.45 3.66
C VAL A 5 -6.69 -6.06 3.16
N ILE A 6 -6.02 -5.61 2.12
CA ILE A 6 -6.31 -4.39 1.37
C ILE A 6 -6.65 -4.80 -0.06
N VAL A 7 -7.89 -4.59 -0.49
CA VAL A 7 -8.33 -4.89 -1.86
C VAL A 7 -7.96 -3.73 -2.78
N ALA A 8 -7.19 -4.01 -3.83
CA ALA A 8 -6.82 -3.01 -4.83
C ALA A 8 -7.95 -2.81 -5.84
N LEU A 9 -8.53 -1.61 -5.86
CA LEU A 9 -9.55 -1.21 -6.84
C LEU A 9 -8.87 -0.66 -8.10
N ASP A 10 -8.51 -1.56 -9.00
CA ASP A 10 -7.87 -1.22 -10.28
C ASP A 10 -8.91 -1.51 -11.40
N TYR A 11 -9.85 -0.57 -11.61
CA TYR A 11 -10.94 -0.63 -12.56
C TYR A 11 -10.93 0.57 -13.50
N GLU A 12 -11.45 0.40 -14.70
CA GLU A 12 -11.59 1.46 -15.71
C GLU A 12 -12.74 2.41 -15.38
N THR A 13 -13.79 1.91 -14.70
CA THR A 13 -15.00 2.69 -14.43
C THR A 13 -15.43 2.63 -12.96
N GLU A 14 -16.08 3.71 -12.51
CA GLU A 14 -16.67 3.81 -11.18
C GLU A 14 -17.71 2.70 -10.93
N ALA A 15 -18.57 2.42 -11.94
CA ALA A 15 -19.63 1.42 -11.81
C ALA A 15 -19.08 0.01 -11.55
N GLN A 16 -17.99 -0.38 -12.21
CA GLN A 16 -17.33 -1.65 -11.97
C GLN A 16 -16.75 -1.72 -10.55
N ALA A 17 -16.06 -0.68 -10.11
CA ALA A 17 -15.49 -0.62 -8.76
C ALA A 17 -16.59 -0.70 -7.68
N LEU A 18 -17.65 0.09 -7.81
CA LEU A 18 -18.76 0.10 -6.84
C LEU A 18 -19.52 -1.22 -6.85
N SER A 19 -19.68 -1.88 -8.01
CA SER A 19 -20.29 -3.22 -8.08
C SER A 19 -19.54 -4.26 -7.27
N LEU A 20 -18.19 -4.21 -7.22
CA LEU A 20 -17.41 -5.04 -6.31
C LEU A 20 -17.60 -4.61 -4.86
N VAL A 21 -17.48 -3.31 -4.59
CA VAL A 21 -17.53 -2.76 -3.21
C VAL A 21 -18.85 -3.13 -2.53
N ASP A 22 -19.96 -3.08 -3.26
CA ASP A 22 -21.28 -3.42 -2.75
C ASP A 22 -21.48 -4.95 -2.48
N GLN A 23 -20.54 -5.80 -2.91
CA GLN A 23 -20.55 -7.26 -2.68
C GLN A 23 -19.68 -7.70 -1.48
N ILE A 24 -18.81 -6.85 -0.97
CA ILE A 24 -17.84 -7.20 0.08
C ILE A 24 -18.14 -6.47 1.38
N ASP A 25 -17.77 -7.10 2.51
CA ASP A 25 -18.01 -6.56 3.84
C ASP A 25 -16.84 -5.67 4.28
N PRO A 26 -17.09 -4.40 4.69
CA PRO A 26 -16.04 -3.50 5.16
C PRO A 26 -15.30 -4.02 6.41
N SER A 27 -15.86 -4.93 7.19
CA SER A 27 -15.17 -5.55 8.32
C SER A 27 -14.04 -6.51 7.90
N LEU A 28 -14.09 -7.02 6.66
CA LEU A 28 -13.17 -8.04 6.14
C LEU A 28 -11.98 -7.48 5.36
N CYS A 29 -12.02 -6.23 4.95
CA CYS A 29 -10.93 -5.62 4.19
C CYS A 29 -10.94 -4.09 4.26
N ARG A 30 -9.82 -3.49 3.85
CA ARG A 30 -9.67 -2.10 3.45
C ARG A 30 -9.64 -2.01 1.93
N LEU A 31 -9.77 -0.81 1.38
CA LEU A 31 -9.72 -0.59 -0.07
C LEU A 31 -8.53 0.30 -0.44
N LYS A 32 -7.83 -0.04 -1.52
CA LYS A 32 -6.79 0.80 -2.11
C LYS A 32 -7.33 1.50 -3.36
N VAL A 33 -7.24 2.82 -3.38
CA VAL A 33 -7.50 3.65 -4.56
C VAL A 33 -6.16 4.10 -5.13
N GLY A 34 -5.85 3.61 -6.33
CA GLY A 34 -4.62 3.95 -7.04
C GLY A 34 -4.76 5.18 -7.95
N LYS A 35 -3.66 5.49 -8.66
CA LYS A 35 -3.55 6.66 -9.54
C LYS A 35 -4.63 6.73 -10.60
N GLU A 36 -4.93 5.60 -11.27
CA GLU A 36 -5.91 5.52 -12.36
C GLU A 36 -7.29 5.96 -11.88
N MET A 37 -7.84 5.26 -10.88
CA MET A 37 -9.15 5.56 -10.32
C MET A 37 -9.23 6.99 -9.76
N PHE A 38 -8.19 7.42 -9.02
CA PHE A 38 -8.21 8.76 -8.44
C PHE A 38 -8.08 9.86 -9.49
N THR A 39 -7.29 9.66 -10.54
CA THR A 39 -7.16 10.64 -11.65
C THR A 39 -8.49 10.81 -12.40
N THR A 40 -9.23 9.72 -12.57
CA THR A 40 -10.51 9.73 -13.28
C THR A 40 -11.66 10.25 -12.42
N LEU A 41 -11.73 9.84 -11.15
CA LEU A 41 -12.93 10.03 -10.30
C LEU A 41 -12.73 11.06 -9.17
N GLY A 42 -11.47 11.36 -8.85
CA GLY A 42 -11.13 12.35 -7.83
C GLY A 42 -11.57 11.96 -6.42
N THR A 43 -11.74 12.98 -5.57
CA THR A 43 -12.07 12.82 -4.16
C THR A 43 -13.50 12.33 -3.91
N SER A 44 -14.41 12.51 -4.88
CA SER A 44 -15.81 12.07 -4.76
C SER A 44 -15.90 10.55 -4.62
N PHE A 45 -15.08 9.82 -5.34
CA PHE A 45 -15.03 8.36 -5.25
C PHE A 45 -14.56 7.88 -3.86
N VAL A 46 -13.52 8.50 -3.30
CA VAL A 46 -13.05 8.18 -1.95
C VAL A 46 -14.15 8.41 -0.90
N LYS A 47 -14.90 9.50 -1.02
CA LYS A 47 -16.04 9.79 -0.12
C LYS A 47 -17.13 8.72 -0.22
N GLN A 48 -17.46 8.26 -1.41
CA GLN A 48 -18.43 7.17 -1.60
C GLN A 48 -17.98 5.85 -0.93
N LEU A 49 -16.66 5.58 -0.88
CA LEU A 49 -16.12 4.42 -0.16
C LEU A 49 -16.23 4.60 1.37
N HIS A 50 -15.98 5.81 1.87
CA HIS A 50 -16.18 6.14 3.30
C HIS A 50 -17.65 6.05 3.71
N GLU A 51 -18.59 6.48 2.88
CA GLU A 51 -20.04 6.33 3.10
C GLU A 51 -20.44 4.85 3.25
N ARG A 52 -19.72 3.94 2.59
CA ARG A 52 -19.85 2.48 2.70
C ARG A 52 -19.02 1.89 3.85
N GLN A 53 -18.48 2.73 4.73
CA GLN A 53 -17.72 2.35 5.92
C GLN A 53 -16.38 1.66 5.66
N PHE A 54 -15.79 1.84 4.48
CA PHE A 54 -14.46 1.32 4.19
C PHE A 54 -13.37 2.30 4.60
N ASP A 55 -12.32 1.79 5.25
CA ASP A 55 -11.04 2.45 5.37
C ASP A 55 -10.32 2.46 4.01
N VAL A 56 -9.79 3.62 3.60
CA VAL A 56 -9.14 3.77 2.29
C VAL A 56 -7.64 4.00 2.42
N PHE A 57 -6.86 3.21 1.70
CA PHE A 57 -5.46 3.48 1.38
C PHE A 57 -5.40 4.26 0.05
N LEU A 58 -4.99 5.52 0.11
CA LEU A 58 -4.79 6.37 -1.07
C LEU A 58 -3.35 6.20 -1.60
N ASP A 59 -3.22 5.37 -2.64
CA ASP A 59 -1.94 4.92 -3.22
C ASP A 59 -1.55 5.79 -4.43
N LEU A 60 -1.16 7.04 -4.17
CA LEU A 60 -0.76 8.00 -5.20
C LEU A 60 0.76 8.15 -5.37
N LYS A 61 1.53 7.62 -4.42
CA LYS A 61 3.00 7.62 -4.44
C LYS A 61 3.55 9.04 -4.66
N PHE A 62 3.19 9.97 -3.77
CA PHE A 62 3.60 11.36 -3.88
C PHE A 62 5.12 11.51 -3.93
N HIS A 63 5.60 12.26 -4.91
CA HIS A 63 7.01 12.51 -5.12
C HIS A 63 7.20 13.88 -5.77
N ASP A 64 7.63 14.86 -4.98
CA ASP A 64 7.84 16.24 -5.40
C ASP A 64 8.73 16.95 -4.36
N ILE A 65 8.95 18.26 -4.50
CA ILE A 65 9.62 19.05 -3.47
C ILE A 65 8.89 18.97 -2.12
N PRO A 66 9.60 19.07 -0.98
CA PRO A 66 9.06 18.77 0.35
C PRO A 66 7.72 19.44 0.68
N ASN A 67 7.61 20.75 0.43
CA ASN A 67 6.38 21.49 0.73
C ASN A 67 5.16 21.04 -0.11
N THR A 68 5.38 20.67 -1.37
CA THR A 68 4.30 20.17 -2.25
C THR A 68 3.80 18.82 -1.76
N VAL A 69 4.71 17.90 -1.44
CA VAL A 69 4.34 16.57 -0.89
C VAL A 69 3.64 16.70 0.46
N ALA A 70 4.14 17.54 1.36
CA ALA A 70 3.51 17.79 2.66
C ALA A 70 2.06 18.28 2.49
N ARG A 71 1.80 19.23 1.58
CA ARG A 71 0.43 19.71 1.30
C ARG A 71 -0.47 18.64 0.69
N ALA A 72 0.06 17.79 -0.19
CA ALA A 72 -0.69 16.67 -0.76
C ALA A 72 -1.06 15.64 0.31
N VAL A 73 -0.13 15.32 1.21
CA VAL A 73 -0.38 14.42 2.36
C VAL A 73 -1.43 15.02 3.30
N ARG A 74 -1.37 16.34 3.58
CA ARG A 74 -2.41 17.03 4.35
C ARG A 74 -3.79 16.90 3.68
N SER A 75 -3.85 17.13 2.37
CA SER A 75 -5.13 17.01 1.64
C SER A 75 -5.70 15.59 1.69
N ALA A 76 -4.84 14.57 1.70
CA ALA A 76 -5.25 13.18 1.91
C ALA A 76 -5.76 12.95 3.34
N ALA A 77 -5.11 13.55 4.35
CA ALA A 77 -5.57 13.49 5.75
C ALA A 77 -6.93 14.20 5.92
N ASP A 78 -7.10 15.40 5.33
CA ASP A 78 -8.37 16.14 5.33
C ASP A 78 -9.50 15.35 4.64
N LEU A 79 -9.17 14.51 3.67
CA LEU A 79 -10.12 13.62 3.01
C LEU A 79 -10.54 12.43 3.91
N GLY A 80 -9.83 12.18 5.01
CA GLY A 80 -10.13 11.12 5.97
C GLY A 80 -9.60 9.74 5.58
N VAL A 81 -8.59 9.66 4.72
CA VAL A 81 -8.01 8.36 4.35
C VAL A 81 -7.30 7.71 5.54
N TRP A 82 -7.33 6.39 5.60
CA TRP A 82 -6.67 5.60 6.63
C TRP A 82 -5.16 5.50 6.42
N MET A 83 -4.71 5.46 5.15
CA MET A 83 -3.28 5.34 4.79
C MET A 83 -3.00 6.15 3.51
N VAL A 84 -1.81 6.71 3.42
CA VAL A 84 -1.30 7.41 2.23
C VAL A 84 0.17 7.12 2.05
N ASP A 85 0.66 7.16 0.81
CA ASP A 85 2.06 6.87 0.51
C ASP A 85 2.79 7.99 -0.24
N VAL A 86 4.10 7.99 -0.02
CA VAL A 86 5.07 8.82 -0.75
C VAL A 86 6.16 7.92 -1.35
N HIS A 87 7.05 8.44 -2.19
CA HIS A 87 8.27 7.74 -2.59
C HIS A 87 9.42 8.03 -1.61
N ALA A 88 10.08 6.98 -1.10
CA ALA A 88 11.25 7.14 -0.23
C ALA A 88 12.44 7.80 -0.96
N SER A 89 12.53 7.64 -2.29
CA SER A 89 13.54 8.27 -3.15
C SER A 89 13.43 9.80 -3.20
N GLY A 90 12.34 10.40 -2.72
CA GLY A 90 12.22 11.85 -2.50
C GLY A 90 13.14 12.39 -1.41
N GLY A 91 13.74 11.50 -0.61
CA GLY A 91 14.76 11.81 0.39
C GLY A 91 14.21 12.18 1.77
N LEU A 92 15.14 12.26 2.73
CA LEU A 92 14.82 12.45 4.14
C LEU A 92 13.95 13.69 4.38
N LYS A 93 14.37 14.85 3.86
CA LYS A 93 13.67 16.11 4.07
C LYS A 93 12.23 16.10 3.54
N MET A 94 11.98 15.47 2.39
CA MET A 94 10.63 15.36 1.83
C MET A 94 9.73 14.53 2.75
N MET A 95 10.24 13.42 3.26
CA MET A 95 9.49 12.53 4.15
C MET A 95 9.26 13.16 5.53
N GLU A 96 10.26 13.85 6.10
CA GLU A 96 10.12 14.57 7.39
C GLU A 96 9.06 15.66 7.31
N GLU A 97 9.04 16.49 6.25
CA GLU A 97 8.00 17.52 6.07
C GLU A 97 6.61 16.90 5.87
N ALA A 98 6.54 15.76 5.16
CA ALA A 98 5.29 15.01 5.00
C ALA A 98 4.79 14.40 6.32
N LYS A 99 5.68 13.94 7.20
CA LYS A 99 5.30 13.44 8.54
C LYS A 99 4.88 14.58 9.45
N LYS A 100 5.65 15.66 9.48
CA LYS A 100 5.39 16.84 10.32
C LYS A 100 4.03 17.48 10.06
N ILE A 101 3.58 17.55 8.79
CA ILE A 101 2.28 18.15 8.47
C ILE A 101 1.10 17.39 9.08
N LEU A 102 1.31 16.13 9.49
CA LEU A 102 0.30 15.27 10.12
C LEU A 102 0.22 15.44 11.66
N GLU A 103 1.17 16.12 12.31
CA GLU A 103 1.17 16.31 13.77
C GLU A 103 -0.16 16.87 14.32
N PRO A 104 -0.82 17.85 13.67
CA PRO A 104 -2.09 18.39 14.17
C PRO A 104 -3.25 17.38 14.22
N TYR A 105 -3.18 16.30 13.44
CA TYR A 105 -4.21 15.25 13.41
C TYR A 105 -4.10 14.27 14.58
N GLY A 106 -2.97 14.23 15.27
CA GLY A 106 -2.74 13.35 16.42
C GLY A 106 -3.04 11.88 16.10
N LYS A 107 -3.95 11.28 16.88
CA LYS A 107 -4.38 9.88 16.70
C LYS A 107 -5.22 9.63 15.44
N ASP A 108 -5.77 10.67 14.86
CA ASP A 108 -6.62 10.60 13.66
C ASP A 108 -5.79 10.80 12.37
N ALA A 109 -4.46 10.97 12.51
CA ALA A 109 -3.55 11.02 11.38
C ALA A 109 -3.59 9.69 10.58
N PRO A 110 -3.60 9.75 9.23
CA PRO A 110 -3.42 8.54 8.43
C PRO A 110 -2.03 7.93 8.67
N LEU A 111 -1.91 6.63 8.47
CA LEU A 111 -0.59 6.00 8.34
C LEU A 111 0.11 6.59 7.11
N LEU A 112 1.30 7.12 7.31
CA LEU A 112 2.15 7.63 6.24
C LEU A 112 3.28 6.63 5.97
N ILE A 113 3.24 5.97 4.83
CA ILE A 113 4.22 4.97 4.42
C ILE A 113 5.01 5.42 3.18
N ALA A 114 6.12 4.77 2.89
CA ALA A 114 6.90 5.09 1.70
C ALA A 114 7.08 3.88 0.78
N VAL A 115 7.00 4.12 -0.52
CA VAL A 115 7.38 3.14 -1.55
C VAL A 115 8.90 3.15 -1.67
N THR A 116 9.52 1.98 -1.56
CA THR A 116 10.96 1.79 -1.71
C THR A 116 11.33 1.64 -3.18
N VAL A 117 11.55 0.41 -3.66
CA VAL A 117 11.77 0.08 -5.06
C VAL A 117 10.50 -0.55 -5.60
N LEU A 118 10.05 -0.11 -6.78
CA LEU A 118 8.88 -0.72 -7.42
C LEU A 118 9.15 -2.20 -7.70
N THR A 119 8.19 -3.07 -7.41
CA THR A 119 8.34 -4.53 -7.55
C THR A 119 8.57 -5.01 -8.97
N SER A 120 8.37 -4.13 -9.96
CA SER A 120 8.67 -4.35 -11.38
C SER A 120 10.12 -4.03 -11.75
N MET A 121 10.87 -3.32 -10.91
CA MET A 121 12.25 -2.90 -11.21
C MET A 121 13.25 -4.03 -10.91
N GLU A 122 14.23 -4.15 -11.80
CA GLU A 122 15.36 -5.07 -11.72
C GLU A 122 16.70 -4.29 -11.64
N ASP A 123 17.83 -5.00 -11.52
CA ASP A 123 19.15 -4.37 -11.42
C ASP A 123 19.45 -3.40 -12.57
N LEU A 124 19.04 -3.75 -13.81
CA LEU A 124 19.26 -2.91 -14.98
C LEU A 124 18.45 -1.60 -14.91
N ASP A 125 17.23 -1.64 -14.38
CA ASP A 125 16.39 -0.43 -14.26
C ASP A 125 17.00 0.54 -13.23
N LEU A 126 17.52 0.01 -12.13
CA LEU A 126 18.23 0.81 -11.12
C LEU A 126 19.51 1.41 -11.69
N LEU A 127 20.28 0.63 -12.43
CA LEU A 127 21.51 1.12 -13.08
C LEU A 127 21.24 2.25 -14.06
N GLN A 128 20.16 2.16 -14.86
CA GLN A 128 19.77 3.20 -15.82
C GLN A 128 19.46 4.55 -15.18
N ILE A 129 19.00 4.54 -13.93
CA ILE A 129 18.73 5.77 -13.15
C ILE A 129 19.91 6.14 -12.22
N GLY A 130 21.09 5.53 -12.42
CA GLY A 130 22.33 5.85 -11.72
C GLY A 130 22.50 5.19 -10.34
N ILE A 131 21.71 4.16 -10.01
CA ILE A 131 21.80 3.43 -8.76
C ILE A 131 22.63 2.14 -8.96
N ASN A 132 23.84 2.12 -8.38
CA ASN A 132 24.80 1.02 -8.49
C ASN A 132 24.72 0.03 -7.31
N SER A 133 23.52 -0.28 -6.85
CA SER A 133 23.27 -1.30 -5.80
C SER A 133 22.17 -2.23 -6.26
N SER A 134 22.17 -3.45 -5.74
CA SER A 134 21.07 -4.40 -5.99
C SER A 134 19.72 -3.84 -5.48
N PRO A 135 18.59 -4.31 -6.01
CA PRO A 135 17.27 -3.92 -5.52
C PRO A 135 17.14 -4.09 -4.01
N LEU A 136 17.60 -5.21 -3.46
CA LEU A 136 17.52 -5.48 -2.03
C LEU A 136 18.34 -4.48 -1.19
N GLU A 137 19.58 -4.19 -1.57
CA GLU A 137 20.40 -3.20 -0.87
C GLU A 137 19.77 -1.79 -0.93
N HIS A 138 19.17 -1.45 -2.08
CA HIS A 138 18.50 -0.17 -2.23
C HIS A 138 17.22 -0.10 -1.41
N VAL A 139 16.41 -1.17 -1.36
CA VAL A 139 15.24 -1.29 -0.50
C VAL A 139 15.60 -1.10 0.96
N LEU A 140 16.65 -1.76 1.47
CA LEU A 140 17.10 -1.60 2.86
C LEU A 140 17.54 -0.17 3.16
N ARG A 141 18.27 0.46 2.23
CA ARG A 141 18.68 1.88 2.37
C ARG A 141 17.47 2.81 2.46
N LEU A 142 16.48 2.64 1.58
CA LEU A 142 15.28 3.45 1.55
C LEU A 142 14.37 3.20 2.75
N ALA A 143 14.24 1.95 3.21
CA ALA A 143 13.48 1.61 4.41
C ALA A 143 14.09 2.24 5.68
N ASN A 144 15.41 2.16 5.84
CA ASN A 144 16.12 2.84 6.93
C ASN A 144 15.94 4.37 6.87
N LEU A 145 15.97 4.97 5.66
CA LEU A 145 15.73 6.39 5.49
C LEU A 145 14.30 6.77 5.87
N THR A 146 13.32 5.95 5.49
CA THR A 146 11.90 6.09 5.84
C THR A 146 11.67 6.04 7.35
N GLN A 147 12.29 5.06 8.02
CA GLN A 147 12.21 4.94 9.48
C GLN A 147 12.83 6.14 10.19
N ARG A 148 13.99 6.62 9.73
CA ARG A 148 14.66 7.83 10.26
C ARG A 148 13.81 9.08 10.08
N ALA A 149 13.04 9.18 9.01
CA ALA A 149 12.09 10.27 8.78
C ALA A 149 10.85 10.20 9.69
N GLY A 150 10.69 9.14 10.49
CA GLY A 150 9.56 8.93 11.38
C GLY A 150 8.28 8.47 10.69
N LEU A 151 8.35 7.95 9.46
CA LEU A 151 7.20 7.39 8.78
C LEU A 151 6.81 6.04 9.40
N ASP A 152 5.57 5.63 9.17
CA ASP A 152 4.97 4.48 9.84
C ASP A 152 5.36 3.14 9.20
N GLY A 153 5.86 3.13 7.96
CA GLY A 153 6.23 1.90 7.27
C GLY A 153 6.60 2.06 5.81
N VAL A 154 6.70 0.93 5.11
CA VAL A 154 7.03 0.89 3.68
C VAL A 154 6.13 -0.07 2.90
N VAL A 155 6.03 0.18 1.59
CA VAL A 155 5.59 -0.83 0.61
C VAL A 155 6.81 -1.61 0.18
N CYS A 156 6.75 -2.95 0.28
CA CYS A 156 7.84 -3.86 -0.05
C CYS A 156 7.34 -5.14 -0.72
N SER A 157 8.21 -5.80 -1.48
CA SER A 157 7.86 -7.10 -2.06
C SER A 157 7.81 -8.21 -0.99
N PRO A 158 7.07 -9.31 -1.23
CA PRO A 158 7.00 -10.43 -0.28
C PRO A 158 8.36 -11.02 0.08
N GLN A 159 9.32 -10.98 -0.84
CA GLN A 159 10.67 -11.53 -0.67
C GLN A 159 11.55 -10.67 0.25
N GLU A 160 11.18 -9.42 0.46
CA GLU A 160 11.92 -8.45 1.27
C GLU A 160 11.42 -8.39 2.73
N VAL A 161 10.25 -8.96 3.01
CA VAL A 161 9.55 -8.82 4.30
C VAL A 161 10.39 -9.27 5.48
N GLU A 162 10.97 -10.47 5.42
CA GLU A 162 11.71 -11.04 6.55
C GLU A 162 12.94 -10.20 6.92
N ILE A 163 13.71 -9.78 5.92
CA ILE A 163 14.89 -8.95 6.16
C ILE A 163 14.51 -7.54 6.64
N LEU A 164 13.44 -6.97 6.11
CA LEU A 164 12.92 -5.67 6.56
C LEU A 164 12.38 -5.74 8.00
N ARG A 165 11.67 -6.81 8.36
CA ARG A 165 11.19 -7.03 9.72
C ARG A 165 12.35 -7.12 10.72
N ASN A 166 13.40 -7.85 10.36
CA ASN A 166 14.59 -7.99 11.18
C ASN A 166 15.38 -6.66 11.31
N THR A 167 15.36 -5.83 10.26
CA THR A 167 16.10 -4.56 10.23
C THR A 167 15.36 -3.42 10.90
N CYS A 168 14.05 -3.29 10.64
CA CYS A 168 13.25 -2.14 11.07
C CYS A 168 12.45 -2.39 12.35
N GLY A 169 12.39 -3.64 12.83
CA GLY A 169 11.68 -4.00 14.06
C GLY A 169 10.17 -4.22 13.89
N PRO A 170 9.45 -4.60 14.98
CA PRO A 170 8.07 -5.07 14.92
C PRO A 170 7.03 -3.98 14.66
N ASP A 171 7.32 -2.74 15.01
CA ASP A 171 6.35 -1.64 14.94
C ASP A 171 6.26 -1.00 13.55
N PHE A 172 7.31 -1.17 12.73
CA PHE A 172 7.38 -0.63 11.38
C PHE A 172 6.50 -1.40 10.41
N LYS A 173 5.53 -0.74 9.77
CA LYS A 173 4.52 -1.40 8.94
C LYS A 173 5.08 -1.86 7.60
N LEU A 174 4.84 -3.13 7.28
CA LEU A 174 5.20 -3.72 6.00
C LEU A 174 3.93 -4.00 5.19
N VAL A 175 3.73 -3.23 4.13
CA VAL A 175 2.58 -3.31 3.22
C VAL A 175 3.02 -4.02 1.94
N THR A 176 2.44 -5.18 1.67
CA THR A 176 3.00 -6.13 0.70
C THR A 176 2.04 -6.41 -0.45
N PRO A 177 2.30 -5.89 -1.66
CA PRO A 177 1.63 -6.31 -2.89
C PRO A 177 2.22 -7.63 -3.41
N GLY A 178 1.67 -8.14 -4.53
CA GLY A 178 2.15 -9.39 -5.13
C GLY A 178 1.68 -10.64 -4.39
N ILE A 179 0.57 -10.55 -3.68
CA ILE A 179 -0.01 -11.67 -2.93
C ILE A 179 -0.94 -12.47 -3.84
N ARG A 180 -0.77 -13.79 -3.82
CA ARG A 180 -1.56 -14.73 -4.61
C ARG A 180 -2.02 -15.90 -3.73
N PRO A 181 -3.33 -16.11 -3.53
CA PRO A 181 -3.85 -17.35 -2.94
C PRO A 181 -3.41 -18.58 -3.73
N ILE A 182 -3.42 -19.73 -3.09
CA ILE A 182 -3.08 -21.00 -3.75
C ILE A 182 -4.02 -21.23 -4.94
N GLY A 183 -3.45 -21.53 -6.11
CA GLY A 183 -4.20 -21.75 -7.36
C GLY A 183 -4.57 -20.49 -8.15
N ALA A 184 -4.27 -19.30 -7.65
CA ALA A 184 -4.49 -18.07 -8.40
C ALA A 184 -3.41 -17.86 -9.47
N ASP A 185 -3.80 -17.22 -10.60
CA ASP A 185 -2.87 -16.85 -11.66
C ASP A 185 -1.87 -15.79 -11.19
N PHE A 186 -0.61 -15.93 -11.59
CA PHE A 186 0.47 -14.99 -11.27
C PHE A 186 0.32 -13.66 -12.03
N GLY A 187 -0.26 -13.68 -13.23
CA GLY A 187 -0.39 -12.50 -14.09
C GLY A 187 0.95 -11.83 -14.37
N ASP A 188 1.01 -10.51 -14.23
CA ASP A 188 2.20 -9.67 -14.40
C ASP A 188 3.13 -9.63 -13.16
N GLN A 189 2.75 -10.27 -12.05
CA GLN A 189 3.54 -10.28 -10.82
C GLN A 189 4.65 -11.34 -10.88
N ARG A 190 5.90 -10.90 -10.74
CA ARG A 190 7.09 -11.78 -10.78
C ARG A 190 7.50 -12.29 -9.40
N ARG A 191 7.20 -11.54 -8.33
CA ARG A 191 7.57 -11.84 -6.94
C ARG A 191 6.28 -12.07 -6.15
N VAL A 192 5.83 -13.32 -6.08
CA VAL A 192 4.55 -13.67 -5.45
C VAL A 192 4.75 -14.53 -4.21
N MET A 193 3.78 -14.44 -3.29
CA MET A 193 3.70 -15.23 -2.07
C MET A 193 2.23 -15.47 -1.69
N THR A 194 1.94 -16.58 -0.99
CA THR A 194 0.59 -16.82 -0.47
C THR A 194 0.29 -15.89 0.72
N PRO A 195 -0.99 -15.56 0.98
CA PRO A 195 -1.36 -14.70 2.11
C PRO A 195 -0.78 -15.19 3.44
N ALA A 196 -0.98 -16.47 3.76
CA ALA A 196 -0.47 -17.07 5.00
C ALA A 196 1.06 -17.02 5.10
N ALA A 197 1.78 -17.26 4.01
CA ALA A 197 3.25 -17.18 4.01
C ALA A 197 3.72 -15.74 4.25
N ALA A 198 3.12 -14.73 3.59
CA ALA A 198 3.49 -13.34 3.75
C ALA A 198 3.29 -12.84 5.19
N ILE A 199 2.15 -13.22 5.83
CA ILE A 199 1.90 -12.89 7.24
C ILE A 199 2.93 -13.57 8.15
N ARG A 200 3.23 -14.86 7.93
CA ARG A 200 4.27 -15.56 8.72
C ARG A 200 5.66 -14.96 8.56
N SER A 201 5.98 -14.43 7.39
CA SER A 201 7.25 -13.71 7.15
C SER A 201 7.29 -12.33 7.82
N GLY A 202 6.14 -11.80 8.29
CA GLY A 202 6.08 -10.54 9.04
C GLY A 202 5.38 -9.37 8.33
N SER A 203 4.65 -9.60 7.22
CA SER A 203 3.80 -8.55 6.61
C SER A 203 2.70 -8.13 7.57
N ASP A 204 2.44 -6.82 7.67
CA ASP A 204 1.31 -6.27 8.42
C ASP A 204 0.04 -6.22 7.56
N TYR A 205 0.19 -5.82 6.29
CA TYR A 205 -0.93 -5.66 5.36
C TYR A 205 -0.62 -6.27 4.00
N LEU A 206 -1.63 -6.92 3.42
CA LEU A 206 -1.55 -7.62 2.15
C LEU A 206 -2.38 -6.88 1.10
N VAL A 207 -1.75 -6.36 0.05
CA VAL A 207 -2.45 -5.74 -1.07
C VAL A 207 -2.77 -6.79 -2.13
N ILE A 208 -4.06 -7.05 -2.34
CA ILE A 208 -4.57 -8.09 -3.23
C ILE A 208 -5.56 -7.46 -4.22
N GLY A 209 -5.30 -7.61 -5.51
CA GLY A 209 -6.18 -7.13 -6.58
C GLY A 209 -6.92 -8.29 -7.25
N ARG A 210 -6.52 -8.63 -8.47
CA ARG A 210 -7.21 -9.59 -9.38
C ARG A 210 -7.71 -10.89 -8.74
N PRO A 211 -6.99 -11.54 -7.81
CA PRO A 211 -7.53 -12.73 -7.15
C PRO A 211 -8.87 -12.53 -6.45
N ILE A 212 -9.16 -11.30 -6.02
CA ILE A 212 -10.45 -10.94 -5.42
C ILE A 212 -11.34 -10.24 -6.45
N THR A 213 -10.80 -9.25 -7.18
CA THR A 213 -11.58 -8.35 -8.02
C THR A 213 -12.11 -9.03 -9.30
N GLN A 214 -11.50 -10.14 -9.73
CA GLN A 214 -11.92 -10.93 -10.89
C GLN A 214 -12.55 -12.29 -10.52
N ALA A 215 -12.77 -12.55 -9.22
CA ALA A 215 -13.42 -13.77 -8.79
C ALA A 215 -14.93 -13.75 -9.07
N GLU A 216 -15.50 -14.92 -9.37
CA GLU A 216 -16.95 -15.07 -9.50
C GLU A 216 -17.70 -14.72 -8.20
N ASN A 217 -17.08 -15.03 -7.04
CA ASN A 217 -17.60 -14.68 -5.73
C ASN A 217 -16.51 -13.98 -4.88
N PRO A 218 -16.34 -12.66 -5.04
CA PRO A 218 -15.31 -11.90 -4.34
C PRO A 218 -15.41 -11.99 -2.80
N ALA A 219 -16.64 -12.03 -2.28
CA ALA A 219 -16.88 -12.11 -0.83
C ALA A 219 -16.41 -13.45 -0.24
N GLU A 220 -16.57 -14.56 -0.95
CA GLU A 220 -16.12 -15.87 -0.52
C GLU A 220 -14.59 -15.98 -0.55
N VAL A 221 -13.98 -15.51 -1.64
CA VAL A 221 -12.51 -15.46 -1.77
C VAL A 221 -11.91 -14.61 -0.65
N LEU A 222 -12.49 -13.45 -0.35
CA LEU A 222 -12.03 -12.58 0.73
C LEU A 222 -12.13 -13.25 2.10
N ARG A 223 -13.24 -13.95 2.39
CA ARG A 223 -13.38 -14.74 3.63
C ARG A 223 -12.35 -15.85 3.72
N SER A 224 -12.12 -16.59 2.63
CA SER A 224 -11.12 -17.66 2.58
C SER A 224 -9.70 -17.12 2.83
N ILE A 225 -9.37 -15.97 2.26
CA ILE A 225 -8.07 -15.32 2.49
C ILE A 225 -7.93 -14.94 3.97
N ASN A 226 -8.93 -14.27 4.56
CA ASN A 226 -8.89 -13.89 5.98
C ASN A 226 -8.73 -15.11 6.88
N ALA A 227 -9.49 -16.18 6.66
CA ALA A 227 -9.39 -17.44 7.42
C ALA A 227 -7.99 -18.09 7.30
N SER A 228 -7.26 -17.87 6.20
CA SER A 228 -5.92 -18.43 5.99
C SER A 228 -4.81 -17.67 6.75
N ILE A 229 -5.11 -16.47 7.26
CA ILE A 229 -4.14 -15.56 7.92
C ILE A 229 -4.43 -15.28 9.39
N GLU A 230 -5.49 -15.92 9.94
CA GLU A 230 -5.78 -15.97 11.37
C GLU A 230 -4.80 -16.93 12.08
#